data_3ec962dc84a792acb67e6f9acbbf205d
#
_entry.id   3ec962dc84a792acb67e6f9acbbf205d
#
_cell.length_a   1.000
_cell.length_b   1.000
_cell.length_c   1.000
_cell.angle_alpha   90.00
_cell.angle_beta   90.00
_cell.angle_gamma   90.00
#
_symmetry.space_group_name_H-M   'P 1'
#
loop_
_entity.id
_entity.type
_entity.pdbx_description
1 polymer ?
#
loop_
_entity_poly.entity_id
_entity_poly.type
_entity_poly.pdbx_seq_one_letter_code
_entity_poly.pdbx_strand_id
1 'polypeptide(L)'
;MINSTVGGTANSVLASAMRVPIFQGEGRIEYLDRPVPQIQKVDDVLVRIETCGICGTDLNILAVPPAHKAPPGIIIGHEGVGIVESVGAGVTSLQPGDRVVIANRLTCGKCDYCRRGLDNQCTDYQTIGTTIDGAFAPYLVAPQRALWKISPSVPQDDAALFEPLACVVGSVKRAPIQPGDNVAVIGGG
;
A
#
# COMPACT_ATOMS: atom_id res chain seq x y z
N MET A 1 10.27 2.37 50.81
CA MET A 1 10.48 3.49 49.88
C MET A 1 10.04 2.97 48.50
N ILE A 2 8.91 3.48 48.09
CA ILE A 2 8.19 3.10 46.87
C ILE A 2 8.64 4.07 45.78
N ASN A 3 9.18 3.60 44.70
CA ASN A 3 9.43 4.43 43.51
C ASN A 3 8.64 3.87 42.35
N SER A 4 7.46 4.43 42.13
CA SER A 4 6.60 4.24 40.99
C SER A 4 7.09 5.16 39.87
N THR A 5 7.75 4.59 38.87
CA THR A 5 7.96 5.29 37.60
C THR A 5 6.79 4.98 36.67
N VAL A 6 5.89 5.91 36.57
CA VAL A 6 4.81 5.97 35.58
C VAL A 6 5.46 6.20 34.21
N GLY A 7 5.39 5.18 33.33
CA GLY A 7 5.75 5.34 31.95
C GLY A 7 4.78 6.27 31.25
N GLY A 8 5.24 7.47 30.94
CA GLY A 8 4.49 8.42 30.12
C GLY A 8 4.37 7.91 28.70
N THR A 9 3.16 7.67 28.22
CA THR A 9 2.85 7.54 26.81
C THR A 9 3.19 8.87 26.14
N ALA A 10 4.25 8.90 25.36
CA ALA A 10 4.58 10.04 24.52
C ALA A 10 3.44 10.22 23.50
N ASN A 11 2.58 11.18 23.74
CA ASN A 11 1.61 11.67 22.77
C ASN A 11 2.43 12.43 21.71
N SER A 12 2.94 11.74 20.69
CA SER A 12 3.59 12.37 19.56
C SER A 12 2.50 13.13 18.79
N VAL A 13 2.51 14.44 18.90
CA VAL A 13 1.66 15.30 18.05
C VAL A 13 2.13 15.04 16.62
N LEU A 14 1.28 14.42 15.80
CA LEU A 14 1.54 14.21 14.39
C LEU A 14 1.85 15.55 13.73
N ALA A 15 2.85 15.58 12.85
CA ALA A 15 3.13 16.77 12.06
C ALA A 15 1.88 17.14 11.27
N SER A 16 1.61 18.44 11.14
CA SER A 16 0.43 18.93 10.42
C SER A 16 0.55 18.78 8.91
N ALA A 17 1.78 18.69 8.39
CA ALA A 17 2.08 18.56 6.98
C ALA A 17 3.24 17.58 6.75
N MET A 18 3.28 17.03 5.55
CA MET A 18 4.34 16.16 5.04
C MET A 18 4.80 16.66 3.67
N ARG A 19 6.12 16.64 3.42
CA ARG A 19 6.69 16.95 2.13
C ARG A 19 6.78 15.68 1.30
N VAL A 20 6.09 15.65 0.15
CA VAL A 20 5.89 14.44 -0.65
C VAL A 20 6.14 14.69 -2.14
N PRO A 21 6.62 13.66 -2.88
CA PRO A 21 6.73 13.71 -4.33
C PRO A 21 5.34 13.59 -4.96
N ILE A 22 4.92 14.62 -5.68
CA ILE A 22 3.65 14.66 -6.42
C ILE A 22 3.94 14.47 -7.91
N PHE A 23 3.31 13.49 -8.53
CA PHE A 23 3.36 13.31 -9.97
C PHE A 23 2.56 14.43 -10.67
N GLN A 24 3.22 15.15 -11.58
CA GLN A 24 2.64 16.31 -12.29
C GLN A 24 2.26 16.00 -13.75
N GLY A 25 2.44 14.74 -14.17
CA GLY A 25 2.31 14.36 -15.57
C GLY A 25 3.62 14.53 -16.35
N GLU A 26 3.68 13.97 -17.56
CA GLU A 26 4.81 14.10 -18.48
C GLU A 26 6.18 13.78 -17.84
N GLY A 27 6.23 12.72 -17.02
CA GLY A 27 7.46 12.27 -16.35
C GLY A 27 7.95 13.17 -15.22
N ARG A 28 7.20 14.20 -14.83
CA ARG A 28 7.64 15.19 -13.83
C ARG A 28 7.15 14.83 -12.43
N ILE A 29 8.04 14.96 -11.45
CA ILE A 29 7.74 14.90 -10.02
C ILE A 29 8.11 16.24 -9.40
N GLU A 30 7.24 16.76 -8.55
CA GLU A 30 7.47 17.96 -7.76
C GLU A 30 7.27 17.64 -6.27
N TYR A 31 8.21 18.09 -5.43
CA TYR A 31 8.08 17.94 -3.98
C TYR A 31 7.25 19.09 -3.41
N LEU A 32 6.06 18.76 -2.93
CA LEU A 32 5.12 19.72 -2.36
C LEU A 32 4.76 19.35 -0.92
N ASP A 33 4.37 20.35 -0.16
CA ASP A 33 3.82 20.13 1.18
C ASP A 33 2.32 19.79 1.05
N ARG A 34 1.94 18.68 1.66
CA ARG A 34 0.56 18.19 1.77
C ARG A 34 0.21 18.00 3.24
N PRO A 35 -1.03 18.24 3.64
CA PRO A 35 -1.48 17.90 4.98
C PRO A 35 -1.36 16.39 5.20
N VAL A 36 -1.04 15.97 6.43
CA VAL A 36 -1.14 14.56 6.81
C VAL A 36 -2.59 14.11 6.61
N PRO A 37 -2.84 13.00 5.87
CA PRO A 37 -4.19 12.55 5.60
C PRO A 37 -4.91 12.16 6.91
N GLN A 38 -6.20 12.44 6.96
CA GLN A 38 -7.05 12.19 8.13
C GLN A 38 -8.03 11.05 7.86
N ILE A 39 -8.38 10.30 8.89
CA ILE A 39 -9.45 9.31 8.86
C ILE A 39 -10.77 10.02 8.54
N GLN A 40 -11.41 9.63 7.45
CA GLN A 40 -12.67 10.19 6.96
C GLN A 40 -13.84 9.21 7.14
N LYS A 41 -13.56 7.91 7.01
CA LYS A 41 -14.56 6.85 7.08
C LYS A 41 -14.32 5.98 8.32
N VAL A 42 -15.37 5.32 8.75
CA VAL A 42 -15.30 4.45 9.94
C VAL A 42 -14.35 3.26 9.77
N ASP A 43 -14.11 2.82 8.53
CA ASP A 43 -13.22 1.70 8.18
C ASP A 43 -11.81 2.14 7.72
N ASP A 44 -11.53 3.44 7.73
CA ASP A 44 -10.20 3.97 7.38
C ASP A 44 -9.18 3.69 8.50
N VAL A 45 -7.95 3.51 8.07
CA VAL A 45 -6.77 3.33 8.93
C VAL A 45 -5.68 4.30 8.46
N LEU A 46 -5.12 5.07 9.35
CA LEU A 46 -3.93 5.87 9.10
C LEU A 46 -2.70 4.99 9.32
N VAL A 47 -1.87 4.88 8.31
CA VAL A 47 -0.64 4.09 8.32
C VAL A 47 0.55 5.02 8.19
N ARG A 48 1.50 4.92 9.11
CA ARG A 48 2.82 5.54 8.99
C ARG A 48 3.71 4.61 8.17
N ILE A 49 4.11 5.06 7.00
CA ILE A 49 4.90 4.25 6.06
C ILE A 49 6.34 4.10 6.57
N GLU A 50 6.83 2.88 6.60
CA GLU A 50 8.22 2.54 6.93
C GLU A 50 9.07 2.38 5.68
N THR A 51 8.50 1.75 4.65
CA THR A 51 9.18 1.52 3.36
C THR A 51 8.15 1.35 2.24
N CYS A 52 8.58 1.64 1.03
CA CYS A 52 7.81 1.37 -0.17
C CYS A 52 8.77 0.96 -1.30
N GLY A 53 8.48 -0.15 -1.96
CA GLY A 53 9.22 -0.59 -3.14
C GLY A 53 9.00 0.34 -4.33
N ILE A 54 9.95 0.34 -5.25
CA ILE A 54 9.84 1.02 -6.55
C ILE A 54 9.59 -0.05 -7.62
N CYS A 55 8.43 0.02 -8.25
CA CYS A 55 7.99 -0.92 -9.28
C CYS A 55 8.31 -0.43 -10.70
N GLY A 56 8.38 -1.34 -11.64
CA GLY A 56 8.39 -1.00 -13.06
C GLY A 56 7.16 -0.18 -13.50
N THR A 57 6.03 -0.31 -12.80
CA THR A 57 4.84 0.52 -13.00
C THR A 57 5.12 2.00 -12.70
N ASP A 58 5.87 2.31 -11.67
CA ASP A 58 6.25 3.71 -11.34
C ASP A 58 7.11 4.30 -12.45
N LEU A 59 8.05 3.52 -12.99
CA LEU A 59 8.86 3.92 -14.14
C LEU A 59 8.01 4.14 -15.40
N ASN A 60 7.02 3.28 -15.62
CA ASN A 60 6.09 3.40 -16.75
C ASN A 60 5.16 4.62 -16.64
N ILE A 61 4.79 5.02 -15.42
CA ILE A 61 4.05 6.28 -15.16
C ILE A 61 4.94 7.48 -15.50
N LEU A 62 6.22 7.41 -15.16
CA LEU A 62 7.19 8.49 -15.38
C LEU A 62 7.78 8.52 -16.80
N ALA A 63 7.52 7.52 -17.62
CA ALA A 63 7.99 7.50 -19.00
C ALA A 63 7.32 8.60 -19.84
N VAL A 64 8.01 9.05 -20.90
CA VAL A 64 7.48 10.02 -21.87
C VAL A 64 7.66 9.45 -23.28
N PRO A 65 6.56 9.05 -23.95
CA PRO A 65 5.17 9.02 -23.49
C PRO A 65 4.95 7.98 -22.38
N PRO A 66 3.96 8.15 -21.49
CA PRO A 66 3.72 7.23 -20.40
C PRO A 66 3.20 5.87 -20.92
N ALA A 67 3.79 4.78 -20.42
CA ALA A 67 3.34 3.42 -20.69
C ALA A 67 2.27 2.92 -19.69
N HIS A 68 2.10 3.61 -18.57
CA HIS A 68 1.02 3.41 -17.61
C HIS A 68 0.38 4.74 -17.23
N LYS A 69 -0.95 4.77 -17.16
CA LYS A 69 -1.70 6.01 -16.86
C LYS A 69 -1.79 6.23 -15.36
N ALA A 70 -1.52 7.47 -14.95
CA ALA A 70 -1.81 8.00 -13.62
C ALA A 70 -2.28 9.46 -13.75
N PRO A 71 -3.24 9.92 -12.95
CA PRO A 71 -3.65 11.32 -13.00
C PRO A 71 -2.57 12.22 -12.39
N PRO A 72 -2.30 13.39 -12.96
CA PRO A 72 -1.45 14.38 -12.31
C PRO A 72 -2.04 14.80 -10.95
N GLY A 73 -1.16 15.16 -10.01
CA GLY A 73 -1.54 15.61 -8.68
C GLY A 73 -1.57 14.51 -7.61
N ILE A 74 -1.28 13.25 -7.94
CA ILE A 74 -1.22 12.16 -6.97
C ILE A 74 0.21 11.90 -6.46
N ILE A 75 0.28 11.26 -5.29
CA ILE A 75 1.47 10.59 -4.78
C ILE A 75 1.49 9.18 -5.39
N ILE A 76 2.58 8.78 -6.03
CA ILE A 76 2.73 7.41 -6.57
C ILE A 76 3.30 6.45 -5.52
N GLY A 77 3.58 5.20 -5.90
CA GLY A 77 4.08 4.14 -5.01
C GLY A 77 2.97 3.25 -4.47
N HIS A 78 3.07 1.95 -4.73
CA HIS A 78 1.99 0.99 -4.46
C HIS A 78 2.46 -0.28 -3.72
N GLU A 79 3.74 -0.36 -3.33
CA GLU A 79 4.35 -1.49 -2.62
C GLU A 79 4.69 -1.09 -1.17
N GLY A 80 3.70 -0.48 -0.47
CA GLY A 80 3.90 0.11 0.85
C GLY A 80 3.83 -0.88 2.00
N VAL A 81 4.68 -0.64 3.01
CA VAL A 81 4.67 -1.30 4.32
C VAL A 81 4.72 -0.22 5.39
N GLY A 82 4.02 -0.41 6.48
CA GLY A 82 4.00 0.58 7.56
C GLY A 82 3.39 0.08 8.86
N ILE A 83 3.31 0.98 9.80
CA ILE A 83 2.72 0.77 11.13
C ILE A 83 1.39 1.50 11.20
N VAL A 84 0.37 0.83 11.70
CA VAL A 84 -0.92 1.46 12.02
C VAL A 84 -0.70 2.54 13.07
N GLU A 85 -1.02 3.78 12.73
CA GLU A 85 -0.92 4.94 13.61
C GLU A 85 -2.22 5.18 14.37
N SER A 86 -3.35 5.14 13.64
CA SER A 86 -4.69 5.26 14.21
C SER A 86 -5.73 4.58 13.32
N VAL A 87 -6.89 4.28 13.91
CA VAL A 87 -7.96 3.53 13.25
C VAL A 87 -9.30 4.24 13.39
N GLY A 88 -10.15 4.13 12.39
CA GLY A 88 -11.54 4.56 12.45
C GLY A 88 -12.39 3.67 13.36
N ALA A 89 -13.53 4.19 13.81
CA ALA A 89 -14.38 3.54 14.80
C ALA A 89 -14.98 2.18 14.35
N GLY A 90 -14.99 1.89 13.06
CA GLY A 90 -15.48 0.63 12.48
C GLY A 90 -14.38 -0.39 12.19
N VAL A 91 -13.12 -0.08 12.47
CA VAL A 91 -12.00 -1.01 12.27
C VAL A 91 -11.99 -2.05 13.38
N THR A 92 -12.02 -3.32 13.02
CA THR A 92 -12.08 -4.46 13.96
C THR A 92 -10.90 -5.42 13.85
N SER A 93 -10.15 -5.37 12.74
CA SER A 93 -9.08 -6.33 12.44
C SER A 93 -7.68 -5.81 12.71
N LEU A 94 -7.55 -4.50 13.00
CA LEU A 94 -6.26 -3.81 13.18
C LEU A 94 -6.33 -2.89 14.39
N GLN A 95 -5.16 -2.64 14.99
CA GLN A 95 -5.00 -1.69 16.09
C GLN A 95 -3.70 -0.89 15.92
N PRO A 96 -3.58 0.29 16.55
CA PRO A 96 -2.33 1.05 16.57
C PRO A 96 -1.14 0.19 17.01
N GLY A 97 -0.03 0.33 16.30
CA GLY A 97 1.18 -0.47 16.49
C GLY A 97 1.25 -1.75 15.65
N ASP A 98 0.16 -2.17 15.01
CA ASP A 98 0.21 -3.31 14.09
C ASP A 98 1.04 -2.95 12.85
N ARG A 99 1.90 -3.88 12.43
CA ARG A 99 2.64 -3.77 11.18
C ARG A 99 1.83 -4.35 10.04
N VAL A 100 1.71 -3.60 8.95
CA VAL A 100 0.85 -3.95 7.83
C VAL A 100 1.56 -3.78 6.49
N VAL A 101 1.19 -4.62 5.53
CA VAL A 101 1.45 -4.44 4.10
C VAL A 101 0.18 -3.95 3.42
N ILE A 102 0.34 -3.16 2.36
CA ILE A 102 -0.75 -2.50 1.67
C ILE A 102 -1.06 -3.26 0.38
N ALA A 103 -2.25 -3.89 0.31
CA ALA A 103 -2.79 -4.39 -0.94
C ALA A 103 -3.30 -3.20 -1.76
N ASN A 104 -2.63 -2.89 -2.85
CA ASN A 104 -2.85 -1.66 -3.59
C ASN A 104 -4.22 -1.56 -4.28
N ARG A 105 -4.89 -2.69 -4.57
CA ARG A 105 -6.15 -2.72 -5.32
C ARG A 105 -7.37 -2.62 -4.42
N LEU A 106 -8.11 -1.54 -4.54
CA LEU A 106 -9.38 -1.30 -3.84
C LEU A 106 -10.54 -1.64 -4.77
N THR A 107 -11.17 -2.78 -4.55
CA THR A 107 -12.31 -3.24 -5.34
C THR A 107 -13.63 -2.71 -4.80
N CYS A 108 -14.67 -2.61 -5.65
CA CYS A 108 -15.95 -2.05 -5.24
C CYS A 108 -16.78 -2.99 -4.34
N GLY A 109 -16.48 -4.28 -4.31
CA GLY A 109 -17.18 -5.29 -3.51
C GLY A 109 -18.59 -5.66 -3.97
N LYS A 110 -19.17 -4.96 -4.97
CA LYS A 110 -20.58 -5.07 -5.35
C LYS A 110 -20.84 -5.47 -6.81
N CYS A 111 -19.86 -5.34 -7.72
CA CYS A 111 -20.03 -5.78 -9.10
C CYS A 111 -20.07 -7.31 -9.21
N ASP A 112 -20.50 -7.84 -10.35
CA ASP A 112 -20.62 -9.28 -10.58
C ASP A 112 -19.32 -10.04 -10.35
N TYR A 113 -18.20 -9.46 -10.73
CA TYR A 113 -16.88 -10.06 -10.51
C TYR A 113 -16.54 -10.15 -9.02
N CYS A 114 -16.69 -9.07 -8.26
CA CYS A 114 -16.44 -9.08 -6.81
C CYS A 114 -17.36 -10.08 -6.09
N ARG A 115 -18.65 -10.14 -6.47
CA ARG A 115 -19.63 -11.08 -5.87
C ARG A 115 -19.30 -12.54 -6.14
N ARG A 116 -18.48 -12.82 -7.16
CA ARG A 116 -17.99 -14.15 -7.53
C ARG A 116 -16.59 -14.44 -7.00
N GLY A 117 -15.99 -13.54 -6.19
CA GLY A 117 -14.63 -13.67 -5.70
C GLY A 117 -13.54 -13.44 -6.76
N LEU A 118 -13.89 -12.80 -7.86
CA LEU A 118 -12.98 -12.44 -8.96
C LEU A 118 -12.58 -10.97 -8.85
N ASP A 119 -12.05 -10.57 -7.70
CA ASP A 119 -11.75 -9.17 -7.37
C ASP A 119 -10.77 -8.51 -8.34
N ASN A 120 -9.86 -9.29 -8.91
CA ASN A 120 -8.93 -8.83 -9.94
C ASN A 120 -9.62 -8.42 -11.27
N GLN A 121 -10.90 -8.77 -11.46
CA GLN A 121 -11.74 -8.39 -12.60
C GLN A 121 -12.75 -7.28 -12.25
N CYS A 122 -12.64 -6.67 -11.07
CA CYS A 122 -13.53 -5.60 -10.65
C CYS A 122 -13.60 -4.50 -11.72
N THR A 123 -14.83 -4.10 -12.09
CA THR A 123 -15.06 -3.06 -13.12
C THR A 123 -15.00 -1.63 -12.57
N ASP A 124 -15.07 -1.48 -11.25
CA ASP A 124 -15.04 -0.20 -10.55
C ASP A 124 -14.02 -0.31 -9.39
N TYR A 125 -12.75 -0.17 -9.73
CA TYR A 125 -11.66 -0.27 -8.78
C TYR A 125 -10.82 1.00 -8.74
N GLN A 126 -10.18 1.23 -7.62
CA GLN A 126 -9.11 2.21 -7.45
C GLN A 126 -7.81 1.48 -7.14
N THR A 127 -6.69 2.09 -7.46
CA THR A 127 -5.38 1.53 -7.13
C THR A 127 -4.55 2.59 -6.41
N ILE A 128 -4.18 2.28 -5.17
CA ILE A 128 -3.27 3.10 -4.37
C ILE A 128 -1.96 3.27 -5.12
N GLY A 129 -1.49 4.50 -5.24
CA GLY A 129 -0.24 4.84 -5.92
C GLY A 129 -0.30 4.88 -7.45
N THR A 130 -1.48 4.64 -8.07
CA THR A 130 -1.63 4.78 -9.53
C THR A 130 -2.88 5.56 -9.94
N THR A 131 -4.01 5.42 -9.24
CA THR A 131 -5.24 6.19 -9.51
C THR A 131 -5.63 7.10 -8.35
N ILE A 132 -5.12 6.83 -7.18
CA ILE A 132 -5.25 7.63 -5.95
C ILE A 132 -3.89 7.70 -5.25
N ASP A 133 -3.77 8.58 -4.25
CA ASP A 133 -2.52 8.76 -3.50
C ASP A 133 -1.95 7.45 -2.96
N GLY A 134 -0.64 7.31 -3.06
CA GLY A 134 0.15 6.13 -2.75
C GLY A 134 1.11 6.29 -1.59
N ALA A 135 2.03 5.33 -1.50
CA ALA A 135 2.89 5.11 -0.36
C ALA A 135 4.27 5.79 -0.45
N PHE A 136 4.57 6.59 -1.47
CA PHE A 136 5.77 7.45 -1.45
C PHE A 136 5.53 8.69 -0.59
N ALA A 137 5.03 8.45 0.62
CA ALA A 137 4.69 9.47 1.61
C ALA A 137 4.95 8.94 3.03
N PRO A 138 5.19 9.83 4.02
CA PRO A 138 5.30 9.42 5.43
C PRO A 138 4.02 8.78 5.98
N TYR A 139 2.84 9.18 5.48
CA TYR A 139 1.55 8.68 5.91
C TYR A 139 0.61 8.42 4.74
N LEU A 140 -0.20 7.38 4.89
CA LEU A 140 -1.26 7.00 3.96
C LEU A 140 -2.53 6.63 4.76
N VAL A 141 -3.70 7.00 4.26
CA VAL A 141 -4.98 6.48 4.74
C VAL A 141 -5.50 5.44 3.75
N ALA A 142 -5.84 4.26 4.26
CA ALA A 142 -6.43 3.18 3.47
C ALA A 142 -7.54 2.47 4.26
N PRO A 143 -8.55 1.90 3.61
CA PRO A 143 -9.56 1.11 4.31
C PRO A 143 -8.94 -0.19 4.85
N GLN A 144 -9.40 -0.67 6.02
CA GLN A 144 -8.84 -1.86 6.67
C GLN A 144 -8.75 -3.08 5.75
N ARG A 145 -9.68 -3.23 4.78
CA ARG A 145 -9.66 -4.35 3.81
C ARG A 145 -8.46 -4.36 2.86
N ALA A 146 -7.77 -3.23 2.73
CA ALA A 146 -6.54 -3.11 1.95
C ALA A 146 -5.27 -3.38 2.76
N LEU A 147 -5.39 -3.63 4.05
CA LEU A 147 -4.28 -3.74 4.97
C LEU A 147 -4.19 -5.15 5.54
N TRP A 148 -3.04 -5.78 5.39
CA TRP A 148 -2.79 -7.12 5.90
C TRP A 148 -1.73 -7.07 6.99
N LYS A 149 -2.13 -7.48 8.20
CA LYS A 149 -1.21 -7.58 9.33
C LYS A 149 -0.16 -8.63 9.07
N ILE A 150 1.09 -8.28 9.31
CA ILE A 150 2.25 -9.18 9.22
C ILE A 150 2.94 -9.29 10.57
N SER A 151 3.71 -10.38 10.75
CA SER A 151 4.52 -10.54 11.95
C SER A 151 5.58 -9.43 12.05
N PRO A 152 5.78 -8.83 13.22
CA PRO A 152 6.87 -7.88 13.43
C PRO A 152 8.26 -8.50 13.26
N SER A 153 8.37 -9.84 13.27
CA SER A 153 9.62 -10.55 13.03
C SER A 153 10.07 -10.58 11.57
N VAL A 154 9.17 -10.23 10.62
CA VAL A 154 9.53 -10.11 9.20
C VAL A 154 10.42 -8.89 9.04
N PRO A 155 11.65 -8.99 8.48
CA PRO A 155 12.49 -7.83 8.20
C PRO A 155 11.76 -6.81 7.31
N GLN A 156 12.08 -5.54 7.48
CA GLN A 156 11.41 -4.45 6.75
C GLN A 156 11.58 -4.60 5.23
N ASP A 157 12.78 -4.94 4.79
CA ASP A 157 13.08 -5.09 3.36
C ASP A 157 12.35 -6.30 2.75
N ASP A 158 12.23 -7.40 3.51
CA ASP A 158 11.47 -8.57 3.09
C ASP A 158 9.96 -8.27 3.02
N ALA A 159 9.46 -7.46 3.94
CA ALA A 159 8.06 -7.04 3.94
C ALA A 159 7.71 -6.19 2.69
N ALA A 160 8.66 -5.41 2.17
CA ALA A 160 8.47 -4.63 0.94
C ALA A 160 8.26 -5.52 -0.30
N LEU A 161 8.69 -6.78 -0.27
CA LEU A 161 8.51 -7.75 -1.35
C LEU A 161 7.09 -8.35 -1.40
N PHE A 162 6.20 -7.99 -0.48
CA PHE A 162 4.85 -8.57 -0.39
C PHE A 162 4.05 -8.41 -1.68
N GLU A 163 4.01 -7.20 -2.24
CA GLU A 163 3.23 -6.91 -3.45
C GLU A 163 3.80 -7.64 -4.68
N PRO A 164 5.09 -7.51 -5.04
CA PRO A 164 5.66 -8.25 -6.16
C PRO A 164 5.57 -9.77 -5.97
N LEU A 165 5.74 -10.29 -4.74
CA LEU A 165 5.59 -11.71 -4.44
C LEU A 165 4.14 -12.17 -4.67
N ALA A 166 3.14 -11.36 -4.35
CA ALA A 166 1.73 -11.67 -4.60
C ALA A 166 1.45 -11.83 -6.11
N CYS A 167 2.10 -11.01 -6.96
CA CYS A 167 2.04 -11.16 -8.42
C CYS A 167 2.62 -12.49 -8.89
N VAL A 168 3.80 -12.87 -8.38
CA VAL A 168 4.47 -14.15 -8.69
C VAL A 168 3.60 -15.33 -8.25
N VAL A 169 3.13 -15.33 -7.01
CA VAL A 169 2.25 -16.39 -6.47
C VAL A 169 0.97 -16.51 -7.31
N GLY A 170 0.38 -15.38 -7.68
CA GLY A 170 -0.80 -15.35 -8.55
C GLY A 170 -0.56 -15.96 -9.92
N SER A 171 0.62 -15.77 -10.49
CA SER A 171 1.04 -16.34 -11.79
C SER A 171 1.27 -17.84 -11.68
N VAL A 172 2.03 -18.29 -10.68
CA VAL A 172 2.31 -19.71 -10.45
C VAL A 172 1.02 -20.50 -10.19
N LYS A 173 0.08 -19.96 -9.42
CA LYS A 173 -1.23 -20.60 -9.16
C LYS A 173 -2.09 -20.77 -10.43
N ARG A 174 -1.85 -19.99 -11.48
CA ARG A 174 -2.54 -20.11 -12.75
C ARG A 174 -1.83 -21.03 -13.76
N ALA A 175 -0.56 -21.32 -13.54
CA ALA A 175 0.18 -22.27 -14.33
C ALA A 175 -0.16 -23.71 -13.86
N PRO A 176 -0.52 -24.64 -14.74
CA PRO A 176 -0.90 -26.00 -14.36
C PRO A 176 0.36 -26.87 -14.09
N ILE A 177 1.28 -26.35 -13.28
CA ILE A 177 2.55 -27.03 -12.95
C ILE A 177 2.30 -28.08 -11.88
N GLN A 178 2.79 -29.31 -12.13
CA GLN A 178 2.71 -30.45 -11.20
C GLN A 178 4.10 -30.87 -10.72
N PRO A 179 4.20 -31.52 -9.56
CA PRO A 179 5.46 -32.12 -9.11
C PRO A 179 6.03 -33.07 -10.17
N GLY A 180 7.29 -32.87 -10.58
CA GLY A 180 7.96 -33.62 -11.62
C GLY A 180 7.94 -33.01 -13.02
N ASP A 181 7.21 -31.92 -13.22
CA ASP A 181 7.21 -31.19 -14.49
C ASP A 181 8.57 -30.52 -14.75
N ASN A 182 8.95 -30.48 -16.02
CA ASN A 182 10.05 -29.63 -16.48
C ASN A 182 9.50 -28.24 -16.83
N VAL A 183 10.02 -27.23 -16.16
CA VAL A 183 9.57 -25.84 -16.33
C VAL A 183 10.68 -25.00 -16.94
N ALA A 184 10.36 -24.27 -18.00
CA ALA A 184 11.25 -23.28 -18.60
C ALA A 184 10.77 -21.87 -18.19
N VAL A 185 11.67 -21.08 -17.62
CA VAL A 185 11.43 -19.65 -17.33
C VAL A 185 12.18 -18.81 -18.36
N ILE A 186 11.43 -18.00 -19.12
CA ILE A 186 11.99 -17.14 -20.16
C ILE A 186 12.09 -15.72 -19.60
N GLY A 187 13.32 -15.20 -19.50
CA GLY A 187 13.62 -13.96 -18.80
C GLY A 187 13.89 -14.20 -17.32
N GLY A 188 14.82 -13.50 -16.76
CA GLY A 188 15.28 -13.74 -15.38
C GLY A 188 15.74 -12.46 -14.67
N GLY A 189 15.42 -11.29 -15.21
CA GLY A 189 15.97 -10.11 -14.61
C GLY A 189 15.15 -8.92 -14.55
#